data_87552cde46ed0a48c42c8779b8fc97f3
#
_entry.id   87552cde46ed0a48c42c8779b8fc97f3
#
_cell.length_a   1.000
_cell.length_b   1.000
_cell.length_c   1.000
_cell.angle_alpha   90.00
_cell.angle_beta   90.00
_cell.angle_gamma   90.00
#
_symmetry.space_group_name_H-M   'P 1'
#
loop_
_entity.id
_entity.type
_entity.pdbx_description
1 polymer ?
#
loop_
_entity_poly.entity_id
_entity_poly.type
_entity_poly.pdbx_seq_one_letter_code
_entity_poly.pdbx_strand_id
1 'polypeptide(L)'
;MLPTMKGRATIVQAVVGGCTQFLAKAQEMPSHIESALMRIIRDFMWEQDSSPQISSEALQRPISEGGLNLLDIKARNEAIDIMWLKEYLRLTPKKPSWAKVVDLLIDAAAPQNTSKEVRMNVFLQSWEAPTWGERSRHLDAGTVRMIKVGKKYNLELAAIRLSKSLQEQLPAWYHLAAEP
;
A
#
# COMPACT_ATOMS: atom_id res chain seq x y z
N MET A 1 11.21 -14.39 -34.88
CA MET A 1 9.74 -14.38 -34.78
C MET A 1 9.37 -13.61 -33.51
N LEU A 2 8.63 -12.52 -33.63
CA LEU A 2 8.26 -11.74 -32.45
C LEU A 2 7.22 -12.50 -31.62
N PRO A 3 7.27 -12.45 -30.27
CA PRO A 3 6.34 -13.15 -29.42
C PRO A 3 4.91 -12.57 -29.61
N THR A 4 3.90 -13.46 -29.51
CA THR A 4 2.49 -13.05 -29.50
C THR A 4 2.20 -12.14 -28.31
N MET A 5 1.10 -11.39 -28.33
CA MET A 5 0.67 -10.54 -27.19
C MET A 5 0.63 -11.33 -25.85
N LYS A 6 0.12 -12.57 -25.89
CA LYS A 6 0.14 -13.46 -24.72
C LYS A 6 1.57 -13.81 -24.29
N GLY A 7 2.45 -14.10 -25.27
CA GLY A 7 3.86 -14.36 -24.98
C GLY A 7 4.56 -13.16 -24.37
N ARG A 8 4.29 -11.95 -24.86
CA ARG A 8 4.81 -10.70 -24.29
C ARG A 8 4.32 -10.49 -22.85
N ALA A 9 3.04 -10.70 -22.58
CA ALA A 9 2.51 -10.60 -21.22
C ALA A 9 3.19 -11.60 -20.26
N THR A 10 3.46 -12.83 -20.72
CA THR A 10 4.21 -13.83 -19.95
C THR A 10 5.65 -13.38 -19.67
N ILE A 11 6.33 -12.78 -20.65
CA ILE A 11 7.70 -12.23 -20.48
C ILE A 11 7.69 -11.09 -19.47
N VAL A 12 6.74 -10.17 -19.57
CA VAL A 12 6.57 -9.07 -18.60
C VAL A 12 6.38 -9.62 -17.18
N GLN A 13 5.52 -10.63 -17.03
CA GLN A 13 5.26 -11.26 -15.73
C GLN A 13 6.53 -11.91 -15.16
N ALA A 14 7.26 -12.65 -15.98
CA ALA A 14 8.46 -13.36 -15.53
C ALA A 14 9.64 -12.41 -15.25
N VAL A 15 9.91 -11.48 -16.15
CA VAL A 15 11.10 -10.62 -16.07
C VAL A 15 10.82 -9.43 -15.15
N VAL A 16 9.82 -8.59 -15.47
CA VAL A 16 9.56 -7.40 -14.67
C VAL A 16 8.99 -7.80 -13.32
N GLY A 17 8.02 -8.71 -13.29
CA GLY A 17 7.43 -9.22 -12.06
C GLY A 17 8.47 -9.85 -11.15
N GLY A 18 9.22 -10.82 -11.66
CA GLY A 18 10.23 -11.56 -10.90
C GLY A 18 11.36 -10.68 -10.37
N CYS A 19 11.97 -9.86 -11.25
CA CYS A 19 13.13 -9.03 -10.87
C CYS A 19 12.76 -7.91 -9.89
N THR A 20 11.57 -7.35 -9.98
CA THR A 20 11.21 -6.17 -9.17
C THR A 20 10.44 -6.49 -7.89
N GLN A 21 9.87 -7.68 -7.77
CA GLN A 21 9.02 -8.04 -6.62
C GLN A 21 9.78 -8.01 -5.29
N PHE A 22 10.95 -8.60 -5.25
CA PHE A 22 11.76 -8.63 -4.04
C PHE A 22 12.20 -7.22 -3.63
N LEU A 23 12.71 -6.44 -4.58
CA LEU A 23 13.14 -5.07 -4.32
C LEU A 23 11.98 -4.18 -3.87
N ALA A 24 10.83 -4.27 -4.54
CA ALA A 24 9.64 -3.52 -4.16
C ALA A 24 9.16 -3.88 -2.74
N LYS A 25 9.27 -5.16 -2.35
CA LYS A 25 8.93 -5.60 -1.00
C LYS A 25 9.93 -5.13 0.06
N ALA A 26 11.22 -5.10 -0.26
CA ALA A 26 12.28 -4.80 0.71
C ALA A 26 12.57 -3.30 0.85
N GLN A 27 12.51 -2.54 -0.25
CA GLN A 27 12.94 -1.14 -0.31
C GLN A 27 11.88 -0.20 -0.87
N GLU A 28 10.70 -0.75 -1.19
CA GLU A 28 9.63 -0.06 -1.91
C GLU A 28 10.02 0.33 -3.36
N MET A 29 9.05 0.76 -4.14
CA MET A 29 9.29 1.24 -5.49
C MET A 29 9.00 2.74 -5.58
N PRO A 30 10.00 3.59 -5.89
CA PRO A 30 9.77 5.00 -6.13
C PRO A 30 8.80 5.22 -7.31
N SER A 31 7.92 6.21 -7.20
CA SER A 31 6.86 6.47 -8.20
C SER A 31 7.40 6.75 -9.62
N HIS A 32 8.58 7.36 -9.73
CA HIS A 32 9.21 7.61 -11.03
C HIS A 32 9.70 6.31 -11.69
N ILE A 33 10.18 5.32 -10.90
CA ILE A 33 10.55 3.99 -11.39
C ILE A 33 9.31 3.21 -11.81
N GLU A 34 8.24 3.26 -10.99
CA GLU A 34 6.95 2.66 -11.33
C GLU A 34 6.42 3.18 -12.66
N SER A 35 6.41 4.50 -12.85
CA SER A 35 6.00 5.13 -14.10
C SER A 35 6.88 4.76 -15.29
N ALA A 36 8.20 4.68 -15.09
CA ALA A 36 9.14 4.27 -16.13
C ALA A 36 8.91 2.81 -16.55
N LEU A 37 8.71 1.91 -15.61
CA LEU A 37 8.41 0.49 -15.89
C LEU A 37 7.08 0.31 -16.60
N MET A 38 6.02 1.04 -16.19
CA MET A 38 4.73 1.00 -16.88
C MET A 38 4.84 1.46 -18.34
N ARG A 39 5.67 2.49 -18.61
CA ARG A 39 5.95 2.92 -19.98
C ARG A 39 6.68 1.85 -20.78
N ILE A 40 7.75 1.27 -20.23
CA ILE A 40 8.50 0.18 -20.88
C ILE A 40 7.61 -1.02 -21.19
N ILE A 41 6.73 -1.41 -20.25
CA ILE A 41 5.77 -2.51 -20.46
C ILE A 41 4.84 -2.16 -21.62
N ARG A 42 4.27 -0.97 -21.63
CA ARG A 42 3.38 -0.52 -22.72
C ARG A 42 4.10 -0.57 -24.07
N ASP A 43 5.31 0.00 -24.14
CA ASP A 43 6.09 0.08 -25.38
C ASP A 43 6.51 -1.33 -25.86
N PHE A 44 6.81 -2.25 -24.94
CA PHE A 44 7.06 -3.65 -25.25
C PHE A 44 5.82 -4.40 -25.73
N MET A 45 4.67 -4.13 -25.14
CA MET A 45 3.41 -4.77 -25.56
C MET A 45 2.99 -4.35 -26.96
N TRP A 46 3.20 -3.10 -27.35
CA TRP A 46 2.67 -2.54 -28.61
C TRP A 46 3.68 -2.31 -29.72
N GLU A 47 4.98 -2.68 -29.55
CA GLU A 47 6.03 -2.27 -30.50
C GLU A 47 6.07 -0.76 -30.72
N GLN A 48 7.13 -0.13 -30.39
CA GLN A 48 7.33 1.33 -30.22
C GLN A 48 6.58 2.28 -31.18
N ASP A 49 6.16 1.79 -32.34
CA ASP A 49 5.54 2.60 -33.41
C ASP A 49 4.01 2.40 -33.58
N SER A 50 3.39 1.52 -32.79
CA SER A 50 1.95 1.26 -32.90
C SER A 50 1.15 1.94 -31.80
N SER A 51 0.11 2.66 -32.19
CA SER A 51 -0.87 3.18 -31.22
C SER A 51 -1.55 2.05 -30.48
N PRO A 52 -1.66 2.11 -29.14
CA PRO A 52 -2.37 1.10 -28.35
C PRO A 52 -3.83 0.98 -28.82
N GLN A 53 -4.21 -0.20 -29.31
CA GLN A 53 -5.59 -0.47 -29.75
C GLN A 53 -6.51 -0.88 -28.59
N ILE A 54 -5.92 -1.30 -27.47
CA ILE A 54 -6.62 -1.78 -26.28
C ILE A 54 -5.98 -1.08 -25.07
N SER A 55 -6.79 -0.68 -24.11
CA SER A 55 -6.28 -0.05 -22.88
C SER A 55 -5.44 -1.03 -22.03
N SER A 56 -4.48 -0.51 -21.29
CA SER A 56 -3.67 -1.32 -20.38
C SER A 56 -4.53 -2.04 -19.34
N GLU A 57 -5.60 -1.38 -18.85
CA GLU A 57 -6.53 -1.96 -17.88
C GLU A 57 -7.26 -3.18 -18.46
N ALA A 58 -7.61 -3.15 -19.75
CA ALA A 58 -8.25 -4.31 -20.39
C ALA A 58 -7.27 -5.49 -20.52
N LEU A 59 -5.98 -5.23 -20.79
CA LEU A 59 -4.95 -6.27 -20.82
C LEU A 59 -4.65 -6.85 -19.43
N GLN A 60 -4.80 -6.05 -18.37
CA GLN A 60 -4.59 -6.46 -16.98
C GLN A 60 -5.71 -7.35 -16.42
N ARG A 61 -6.89 -7.34 -17.04
CA ARG A 61 -8.00 -8.21 -16.60
C ARG A 61 -7.64 -9.68 -16.65
N PRO A 62 -8.30 -10.51 -15.84
CA PRO A 62 -8.17 -11.96 -15.90
C PRO A 62 -8.45 -12.52 -17.31
N ILE A 63 -7.79 -13.62 -17.64
CA ILE A 63 -8.01 -14.31 -18.94
C ILE A 63 -9.47 -14.72 -19.10
N SER A 64 -10.15 -15.13 -18.01
CA SER A 64 -11.57 -15.45 -17.98
C SER A 64 -12.49 -14.28 -18.38
N GLU A 65 -12.00 -13.04 -18.26
CA GLU A 65 -12.71 -11.81 -18.62
C GLU A 65 -12.22 -11.21 -19.95
N GLY A 66 -11.49 -11.99 -20.74
CA GLY A 66 -10.93 -11.54 -22.02
C GLY A 66 -9.64 -10.73 -21.93
N GLY A 67 -9.04 -10.59 -20.76
CA GLY A 67 -7.74 -9.96 -20.56
C GLY A 67 -6.57 -10.91 -20.82
N LEU A 68 -5.34 -10.44 -20.59
CA LEU A 68 -4.11 -11.21 -20.68
C LEU A 68 -3.44 -11.43 -19.33
N ASN A 69 -4.07 -11.00 -18.24
CA ASN A 69 -3.48 -10.99 -16.90
C ASN A 69 -2.11 -10.27 -16.90
N LEU A 70 -2.01 -9.19 -17.67
CA LEU A 70 -0.80 -8.38 -17.73
C LEU A 70 -0.48 -7.80 -16.36
N LEU A 71 0.79 -7.79 -15.99
CA LEU A 71 1.23 -7.28 -14.68
C LEU A 71 0.82 -5.81 -14.49
N ASP A 72 -0.02 -5.56 -13.49
CA ASP A 72 -0.26 -4.23 -12.96
C ASP A 72 0.74 -3.96 -11.82
N ILE A 73 1.79 -3.20 -12.14
CA ILE A 73 2.83 -2.84 -11.16
C ILE A 73 2.25 -2.03 -10.01
N LYS A 74 1.33 -1.10 -10.31
CA LYS A 74 0.74 -0.23 -9.30
C LYS A 74 -0.10 -1.02 -8.30
N ALA A 75 -1.01 -1.86 -8.79
CA ALA A 75 -1.83 -2.72 -7.94
C ALA A 75 -0.97 -3.69 -7.11
N ARG A 76 0.09 -4.24 -7.69
CA ARG A 76 1.05 -5.10 -6.98
C ARG A 76 1.77 -4.33 -5.86
N ASN A 77 2.25 -3.12 -6.13
CA ASN A 77 2.94 -2.30 -5.13
C ASN A 77 1.98 -1.90 -3.99
N GLU A 78 0.76 -1.49 -4.33
CA GLU A 78 -0.29 -1.23 -3.32
C GLU A 78 -0.61 -2.47 -2.48
N ALA A 79 -0.65 -3.67 -3.09
CA ALA A 79 -0.83 -4.92 -2.35
C ALA A 79 0.33 -5.22 -1.39
N ILE A 80 1.56 -4.86 -1.75
CA ILE A 80 2.73 -4.93 -0.86
C ILE A 80 2.55 -3.97 0.32
N ASP A 81 2.13 -2.73 0.08
CA ASP A 81 1.89 -1.74 1.14
C ASP A 81 0.77 -2.21 2.10
N ILE A 82 -0.30 -2.82 1.57
CA ILE A 82 -1.37 -3.43 2.39
C ILE A 82 -0.83 -4.59 3.23
N MET A 83 0.07 -5.39 2.69
CA MET A 83 0.69 -6.48 3.45
C MET A 83 1.53 -5.94 4.62
N TRP A 84 2.30 -4.88 4.42
CA TRP A 84 3.02 -4.19 5.49
C TRP A 84 2.06 -3.58 6.51
N LEU A 85 0.99 -2.93 6.04
CA LEU A 85 -0.04 -2.39 6.91
C LEU A 85 -0.69 -3.48 7.77
N LYS A 86 -1.00 -4.63 7.19
CA LYS A 86 -1.55 -5.78 7.92
C LYS A 86 -0.61 -6.26 9.02
N GLU A 87 0.69 -6.31 8.76
CA GLU A 87 1.69 -6.67 9.77
C GLU A 87 1.85 -5.57 10.85
N TYR A 88 1.81 -4.30 10.46
CA TYR A 88 1.81 -3.16 11.38
C TYR A 88 0.62 -3.19 12.35
N LEU A 89 -0.57 -3.49 11.82
CA LEU A 89 -1.82 -3.55 12.59
C LEU A 89 -1.96 -4.81 13.46
N ARG A 90 -1.00 -5.72 13.45
CA ARG A 90 -0.98 -6.84 14.39
C ARG A 90 -0.77 -6.34 15.82
N LEU A 91 -1.84 -6.35 16.59
CA LEU A 91 -1.85 -5.98 18.01
C LEU A 91 -1.48 -7.18 18.90
N THR A 92 -0.40 -7.88 18.56
CA THR A 92 0.09 -9.01 19.37
C THR A 92 1.33 -8.58 20.16
N PRO A 93 1.64 -9.27 21.30
CA PRO A 93 2.88 -9.03 22.05
C PRO A 93 4.15 -9.21 21.21
N LYS A 94 4.03 -9.92 20.08
CA LYS A 94 5.12 -10.16 19.10
C LYS A 94 5.10 -9.16 17.96
N LYS A 95 4.72 -7.88 18.21
CA LYS A 95 4.80 -6.83 17.22
C LYS A 95 6.23 -6.71 16.66
N PRO A 96 6.45 -6.69 15.33
CA PRO A 96 7.78 -6.60 14.75
C PRO A 96 8.53 -5.34 15.21
N SER A 97 9.85 -5.39 15.31
CA SER A 97 10.66 -4.26 15.77
C SER A 97 10.49 -3.01 14.88
N TRP A 98 10.39 -3.19 13.57
CA TRP A 98 10.15 -2.09 12.64
C TRP A 98 8.82 -1.37 12.91
N ALA A 99 7.78 -2.10 13.28
CA ALA A 99 6.47 -1.52 13.59
C ALA A 99 6.50 -0.64 14.85
N LYS A 100 7.40 -0.94 15.81
CA LYS A 100 7.64 -0.07 16.97
C LYS A 100 8.32 1.24 16.57
N VAL A 101 9.20 1.20 15.56
CA VAL A 101 9.80 2.42 15.00
C VAL A 101 8.73 3.26 14.31
N VAL A 102 7.84 2.64 13.55
CA VAL A 102 6.69 3.33 12.91
C VAL A 102 5.79 3.98 13.98
N ASP A 103 5.54 3.33 15.12
CA ASP A 103 4.79 3.93 16.22
C ASP A 103 5.45 5.22 16.72
N LEU A 104 6.78 5.22 16.89
CA LEU A 104 7.52 6.41 17.32
C LEU A 104 7.46 7.53 16.29
N LEU A 105 7.57 7.20 15.00
CA LEU A 105 7.47 8.19 13.92
C LEU A 105 6.07 8.80 13.85
N ILE A 106 5.04 7.98 14.01
CA ILE A 106 3.64 8.44 14.04
C ILE A 106 3.39 9.30 15.28
N ASP A 107 3.91 8.91 16.45
CA ASP A 107 3.79 9.70 17.67
C ASP A 107 4.46 11.09 17.52
N ALA A 108 5.63 11.15 16.91
CA ALA A 108 6.32 12.40 16.63
C ALA A 108 5.56 13.29 15.62
N ALA A 109 4.83 12.68 14.68
CA ALA A 109 4.04 13.38 13.69
C ALA A 109 2.64 13.78 14.19
N ALA A 110 2.18 13.24 15.31
CA ALA A 110 0.86 13.52 15.88
C ALA A 110 0.72 14.98 16.33
N PRO A 111 -0.50 15.58 16.28
CA PRO A 111 -0.74 16.90 16.85
C PRO A 111 -0.43 16.92 18.34
N GLN A 112 0.13 18.04 18.83
CA GLN A 112 0.53 18.18 20.24
C GLN A 112 -0.63 18.09 21.23
N ASN A 113 -1.84 18.46 20.79
CA ASN A 113 -3.06 18.40 21.59
C ASN A 113 -3.72 17.01 21.60
N THR A 114 -3.13 16.03 20.90
CA THR A 114 -3.64 14.65 20.89
C THR A 114 -3.20 13.93 22.16
N SER A 115 -4.13 13.28 22.87
CA SER A 115 -3.79 12.51 24.07
C SER A 115 -2.81 11.36 23.76
N LYS A 116 -1.97 11.02 24.72
CA LYS A 116 -0.91 10.01 24.52
C LYS A 116 -1.48 8.63 24.16
N GLU A 117 -2.61 8.28 24.75
CA GLU A 117 -3.32 7.02 24.52
C GLU A 117 -3.82 6.92 23.06
N VAL A 118 -4.17 8.07 22.49
CA VAL A 118 -4.74 8.18 21.15
C VAL A 118 -3.65 8.25 20.08
N ARG A 119 -2.41 8.64 20.42
CA ARG A 119 -1.28 8.68 19.47
C ARG A 119 -0.83 7.30 19.00
N MET A 120 -1.14 6.26 19.76
CA MET A 120 -0.64 4.91 19.52
C MET A 120 -1.04 4.30 18.18
N ASN A 121 -2.14 4.75 17.57
CA ASN A 121 -2.56 4.13 16.31
C ASN A 121 -3.42 5.09 15.45
N VAL A 122 -2.81 5.62 14.41
CA VAL A 122 -3.46 6.51 13.45
C VAL A 122 -4.71 5.92 12.80
N PHE A 123 -4.84 4.60 12.75
CA PHE A 123 -5.99 3.91 12.17
C PHE A 123 -7.15 3.73 13.16
N LEU A 124 -6.92 3.96 14.43
CA LEU A 124 -7.95 3.97 15.48
C LEU A 124 -8.48 5.37 15.78
N GLN A 125 -8.00 6.39 15.07
CA GLN A 125 -8.22 7.78 15.39
C GLN A 125 -8.87 8.53 14.24
N SER A 126 -9.60 9.58 14.58
CA SER A 126 -10.19 10.51 13.62
C SER A 126 -9.16 11.47 13.01
N TRP A 127 -7.98 11.68 13.63
CA TRP A 127 -6.96 12.53 13.05
C TRP A 127 -6.21 11.83 11.91
N GLU A 128 -5.84 12.61 10.92
CA GLU A 128 -5.10 12.11 9.78
C GLU A 128 -3.60 12.31 9.99
N ALA A 129 -2.81 11.24 9.78
CA ALA A 129 -1.35 11.39 9.74
C ALA A 129 -0.98 12.41 8.67
N PRO A 130 -0.12 13.39 8.99
CA PRO A 130 0.26 14.41 8.03
C PRO A 130 1.05 13.76 6.88
N THR A 131 0.55 13.94 5.66
CA THR A 131 1.24 13.49 4.44
C THR A 131 1.97 14.64 3.73
N TRP A 132 1.93 15.83 4.30
CA TRP A 132 2.61 17.04 3.84
C TRP A 132 2.91 18.01 5.02
N GLY A 133 3.81 18.97 4.80
CA GLY A 133 4.19 19.96 5.81
C GLY A 133 5.30 19.49 6.75
N GLU A 134 5.63 20.29 7.78
CA GLU A 134 6.75 20.00 8.69
C GLU A 134 6.59 18.69 9.46
N ARG A 135 5.38 18.39 9.94
CA ARG A 135 5.12 17.16 10.70
C ARG A 135 5.26 15.91 9.85
N SER A 136 5.05 15.99 8.52
CA SER A 136 5.28 14.86 7.62
C SER A 136 6.75 14.51 7.44
N ARG A 137 7.67 15.41 7.76
CA ARG A 137 9.11 15.15 7.69
C ARG A 137 9.58 14.09 8.69
N HIS A 138 8.79 13.85 9.73
CA HIS A 138 9.06 12.80 10.70
C HIS A 138 8.64 11.40 10.19
N LEU A 139 7.86 11.35 9.11
CA LEU A 139 7.41 10.09 8.52
C LEU A 139 8.28 9.75 7.30
N ASP A 140 8.79 8.53 7.26
CA ASP A 140 9.44 8.00 6.06
C ASP A 140 8.44 7.77 4.92
N ALA A 141 8.94 7.69 3.70
CA ALA A 141 8.11 7.55 2.49
C ALA A 141 7.22 6.29 2.53
N GLY A 142 7.74 5.19 3.10
CA GLY A 142 7.01 3.94 3.24
C GLY A 142 5.84 4.02 4.19
N THR A 143 6.05 4.61 5.37
CA THR A 143 4.96 4.85 6.32
C THR A 143 3.88 5.73 5.71
N VAL A 144 4.25 6.80 4.99
CA VAL A 144 3.28 7.67 4.30
C VAL A 144 2.49 6.91 3.25
N ARG A 145 3.15 6.07 2.44
CA ARG A 145 2.48 5.25 1.41
C ARG A 145 1.54 4.24 2.03
N MET A 146 2.01 3.51 3.03
CA MET A 146 1.21 2.52 3.76
C MET A 146 -0.08 3.15 4.32
N ILE A 147 -0.01 4.35 4.91
CA ILE A 147 -1.17 5.09 5.40
C ILE A 147 -2.10 5.49 4.25
N LYS A 148 -1.55 6.04 3.15
CA LYS A 148 -2.34 6.45 1.97
C LYS A 148 -3.09 5.27 1.35
N VAL A 149 -2.42 4.14 1.21
CA VAL A 149 -3.03 2.93 0.65
C VAL A 149 -4.10 2.38 1.59
N GLY A 150 -3.85 2.38 2.90
CA GLY A 150 -4.86 2.01 3.89
C GLY A 150 -6.13 2.85 3.77
N LYS A 151 -6.00 4.16 3.66
CA LYS A 151 -7.14 5.08 3.44
C LYS A 151 -7.85 4.84 2.11
N LYS A 152 -7.07 4.66 1.02
CA LYS A 152 -7.63 4.38 -0.32
C LYS A 152 -8.56 3.17 -0.33
N TYR A 153 -8.23 2.14 0.44
CA TYR A 153 -8.99 0.89 0.51
C TYR A 153 -9.91 0.80 1.73
N ASN A 154 -10.14 1.92 2.45
CA ASN A 154 -10.99 1.99 3.63
C ASN A 154 -10.67 0.89 4.66
N LEU A 155 -9.36 0.64 4.88
CA LEU A 155 -8.93 -0.33 5.86
C LEU A 155 -9.11 0.24 7.25
N GLU A 156 -10.10 -0.26 7.95
CA GLU A 156 -10.42 0.08 9.33
C GLU A 156 -10.06 -1.07 10.26
N LEU A 157 -9.60 -0.74 11.46
CA LEU A 157 -9.49 -1.70 12.53
C LEU A 157 -10.89 -1.97 13.09
N ALA A 158 -11.44 -3.14 12.78
CA ALA A 158 -12.70 -3.55 13.37
C ALA A 158 -12.50 -3.75 14.90
N ALA A 159 -13.02 -2.83 15.71
CA ALA A 159 -12.95 -2.88 17.17
C ALA A 159 -13.46 -4.23 17.73
N ILE A 160 -14.46 -4.83 17.06
CA ILE A 160 -15.04 -6.15 17.39
C ILE A 160 -13.99 -7.29 17.33
N ARG A 161 -12.91 -7.11 16.56
CA ARG A 161 -11.84 -8.12 16.42
C ARG A 161 -10.67 -7.91 17.38
N LEU A 162 -10.71 -6.85 18.18
CA LEU A 162 -9.70 -6.61 19.20
C LEU A 162 -9.94 -7.53 20.39
N SER A 163 -8.85 -7.92 21.08
CA SER A 163 -8.98 -8.61 22.35
C SER A 163 -9.71 -7.73 23.37
N LYS A 164 -10.44 -8.30 24.30
CA LYS A 164 -11.13 -7.55 25.38
C LYS A 164 -10.20 -6.57 26.08
N SER A 165 -9.00 -7.00 26.40
CA SER A 165 -7.98 -6.17 27.06
C SER A 165 -7.58 -4.94 26.24
N LEU A 166 -7.61 -5.02 24.91
CA LEU A 166 -7.34 -3.87 24.03
C LEU A 166 -8.58 -2.98 23.86
N GLN A 167 -9.77 -3.58 23.80
CA GLN A 167 -11.02 -2.82 23.76
C GLN A 167 -11.21 -1.95 25.00
N GLU A 168 -10.85 -2.47 26.17
CA GLU A 168 -10.92 -1.76 27.46
C GLU A 168 -9.93 -0.59 27.54
N GLN A 169 -8.88 -0.59 26.76
CA GLN A 169 -7.87 0.48 26.69
C GLN A 169 -8.22 1.58 25.68
N LEU A 170 -9.21 1.37 24.83
CA LEU A 170 -9.65 2.38 23.88
C LEU A 170 -10.48 3.44 24.58
N PRO A 171 -10.18 4.74 24.40
CA PRO A 171 -11.03 5.82 24.86
C PRO A 171 -12.43 5.67 24.26
N ALA A 172 -13.47 5.80 25.07
CA ALA A 172 -14.85 5.55 24.65
C ALA A 172 -15.28 6.39 23.43
N TRP A 173 -14.85 7.65 23.35
CA TRP A 173 -15.14 8.58 22.25
C TRP A 173 -14.34 8.35 20.97
N TYR A 174 -13.32 7.48 21.01
CA TYR A 174 -12.56 7.06 19.83
C TYR A 174 -12.89 5.62 19.44
N HIS A 175 -13.85 5.01 20.10
CA HIS A 175 -14.31 3.70 19.75
C HIS A 175 -15.03 3.75 18.41
N LEU A 176 -14.64 2.87 17.46
CA LEU A 176 -15.21 2.84 16.12
C LEU A 176 -16.74 2.64 16.07
N ALA A 177 -17.35 2.18 17.18
CA ALA A 177 -18.78 2.03 17.34
C ALA A 177 -19.44 3.21 18.08
N ALA A 178 -18.68 4.23 18.51
CA ALA A 178 -19.23 5.45 19.05
C ALA A 178 -19.53 6.38 17.87
N GLU A 179 -20.79 6.53 17.53
CA GLU A 179 -21.23 7.60 16.62
C GLU A 179 -20.99 8.97 17.30
N PRO A 180 -20.50 9.99 16.55
CA PRO A 180 -20.30 11.33 17.08
C PRO A 180 -21.61 12.03 17.40
#